data_9a9320d70e20dda992f9b753f721b932
#
_entry.id   9a9320d70e20dda992f9b753f721b932
#
_cell.length_a   1.000
_cell.length_b   1.000
_cell.length_c   1.000
_cell.angle_alpha   90.00
_cell.angle_beta   90.00
_cell.angle_gamma   90.00
#
_symmetry.space_group_name_H-M   'P 1'
#
loop_
_entity.id
_entity.type
_entity.pdbx_description
1 polymer ?
#
loop_
_entity_poly.entity_id
_entity_poly.type
_entity_poly.pdbx_seq_one_letter_code
_entity_poly.pdbx_strand_id
1 'polypeptide(L)'
;FTLGEIYESRAIYAFYKDDLDKAIAEMKKIPLESQQVYDEQAEKMVSKQLKLSESSLPANPFNGYIQDCHDCEHAKKRTPYTKISFLQKVKEMEEKLAKGEDMYNNALLLGNAFYSASYFGNSRAFYYNDILGEAGGFFVNAQNMTMLLNMTHAKKYYQIAQQHASTDEQRAKIAYMLAKVERNEFYNKQYYSEGKIYGVSPWENEIAFKDWQGFKELRKYPHTQYYKDVIRECGYFRKVTGNK
;
A
#
# COMPACT_ATOMS: atom_id res chain seq x y z
N PHE A 1 -6.91 25.67 -3.91
CA PHE A 1 -6.51 24.71 -2.87
C PHE A 1 -6.75 25.31 -1.50
N THR A 2 -7.23 24.49 -0.56
CA THR A 2 -7.43 24.89 0.82
C THR A 2 -6.14 24.79 1.64
N LEU A 3 -6.12 25.38 2.81
CA LEU A 3 -4.97 25.25 3.73
C LEU A 3 -4.83 23.80 4.23
N GLY A 4 -5.96 23.10 4.41
CA GLY A 4 -5.99 21.68 4.76
C GLY A 4 -5.32 20.80 3.71
N GLU A 5 -5.63 20.99 2.43
CA GLU A 5 -5.01 20.26 1.31
C GLU A 5 -3.49 20.51 1.22
N ILE A 6 -3.04 21.74 1.51
CA ILE A 6 -1.61 22.06 1.53
C ILE A 6 -0.89 21.33 2.65
N TYR A 7 -1.44 21.30 3.87
CA TYR A 7 -0.84 20.57 4.98
C TYR A 7 -0.90 19.05 4.76
N GLU A 8 -2.00 18.56 4.21
CA GLU A 8 -2.16 17.15 3.88
C GLU A 8 -1.13 16.70 2.84
N SER A 9 -0.96 17.45 1.74
CA SER A 9 0.03 17.12 0.72
C SER A 9 1.46 17.10 1.29
N ARG A 10 1.80 18.06 2.18
CA ARG A 10 3.12 18.07 2.87
C ARG A 10 3.30 16.85 3.78
N ALA A 11 2.25 16.43 4.48
CA ALA A 11 2.29 15.23 5.32
C ALA A 11 2.48 13.97 4.48
N ILE A 12 1.78 13.85 3.35
CA ILE A 12 1.91 12.74 2.41
C ILE A 12 3.34 12.69 1.83
N TYR A 13 3.88 13.82 1.37
CA TYR A 13 5.27 13.88 0.90
C TYR A 13 6.28 13.47 1.97
N ALA A 14 6.07 13.90 3.23
CA ALA A 14 6.95 13.53 4.33
C ALA A 14 6.91 12.02 4.61
N PHE A 15 5.73 11.40 4.57
CA PHE A 15 5.57 9.95 4.72
C PHE A 15 6.38 9.17 3.68
N TYR A 16 6.27 9.52 2.40
CA TYR A 16 7.04 8.82 1.35
C TYR A 16 8.55 9.11 1.37
N LYS A 17 8.98 10.12 2.14
CA LYS A 17 10.40 10.41 2.41
C LYS A 17 10.92 9.77 3.71
N ASP A 18 10.13 8.91 4.35
CA ASP A 18 10.47 8.26 5.62
C ASP A 18 10.62 9.25 6.80
N ASP A 19 9.94 10.42 6.72
CA ASP A 19 9.94 11.47 7.76
C ASP A 19 8.58 11.50 8.48
N LEU A 20 8.36 10.49 9.34
CA LEU A 20 7.07 10.32 10.03
C LEU A 20 6.77 11.42 11.05
N ASP A 21 7.79 11.98 11.69
CA ASP A 21 7.60 13.08 12.62
C ASP A 21 7.02 14.30 11.92
N LYS A 22 7.60 14.65 10.78
CA LYS A 22 7.09 15.73 9.94
C LYS A 22 5.73 15.40 9.36
N ALA A 23 5.50 14.17 8.88
CA ALA A 23 4.21 13.75 8.37
C ALA A 23 3.10 13.93 9.40
N ILE A 24 3.32 13.49 10.64
CA ILE A 24 2.36 13.65 11.74
C ILE A 24 2.20 15.13 12.12
N ALA A 25 3.29 15.89 12.17
CA ALA A 25 3.26 17.31 12.51
C ALA A 25 2.45 18.12 11.49
N GLU A 26 2.65 17.90 10.19
CA GLU A 26 1.87 18.55 9.13
C GLU A 26 0.40 18.11 9.16
N MET A 27 0.12 16.82 9.35
CA MET A 27 -1.24 16.28 9.43
C MET A 27 -2.04 16.86 10.60
N LYS A 28 -1.39 17.18 11.73
CA LYS A 28 -2.01 17.82 12.89
C LYS A 28 -2.38 19.29 12.66
N LYS A 29 -1.72 19.97 11.74
CA LYS A 29 -2.00 21.39 11.39
C LYS A 29 -3.26 21.56 10.56
N ILE A 30 -3.78 20.49 9.97
CA ILE A 30 -4.97 20.54 9.11
C ILE A 30 -6.14 21.11 9.92
N PRO A 31 -6.75 22.22 9.47
CA PRO A 31 -7.89 22.84 10.16
C PRO A 31 -9.19 22.07 9.90
N LEU A 32 -10.21 22.42 10.66
CA LEU A 32 -11.58 22.04 10.36
C LEU A 32 -12.09 22.97 9.24
N GLU A 33 -12.46 22.39 8.12
CA GLU A 33 -12.89 23.13 6.92
C GLU A 33 -14.23 22.62 6.39
N SER A 34 -14.94 23.47 5.68
CA SER A 34 -16.16 23.09 4.98
C SER A 34 -15.81 22.36 3.70
N GLN A 35 -16.22 21.09 3.59
CA GLN A 35 -16.00 20.25 2.42
C GLN A 35 -17.34 19.90 1.76
N GLN A 36 -17.36 19.89 0.43
CA GLN A 36 -18.50 19.36 -0.31
C GLN A 36 -18.37 17.84 -0.36
N VAL A 37 -19.34 17.12 0.21
CA VAL A 37 -19.38 15.66 0.20
C VAL A 37 -20.70 15.19 -0.41
N TYR A 38 -20.65 14.09 -1.16
CA TYR A 38 -21.87 13.48 -1.66
C TYR A 38 -22.56 12.74 -0.53
N ASP A 39 -23.83 13.07 -0.30
CA ASP A 39 -24.68 12.40 0.67
C ASP A 39 -25.54 11.39 -0.07
N GLU A 40 -25.27 10.10 0.12
CA GLU A 40 -25.95 9.01 -0.57
C GLU A 40 -27.44 8.91 -0.24
N GLN A 41 -27.83 9.30 0.99
CA GLN A 41 -29.24 9.28 1.39
C GLN A 41 -30.05 10.45 0.80
N ALA A 42 -29.40 11.61 0.68
CA ALA A 42 -29.98 12.80 0.10
C ALA A 42 -29.76 12.91 -1.41
N GLU A 43 -28.96 12.01 -2.01
CA GLU A 43 -28.56 11.98 -3.44
C GLU A 43 -28.06 13.35 -3.95
N LYS A 44 -27.32 14.09 -3.12
CA LYS A 44 -26.81 15.43 -3.45
C LYS A 44 -25.52 15.77 -2.74
N MET A 45 -24.82 16.78 -3.26
CA MET A 45 -23.69 17.40 -2.57
C MET A 45 -24.17 18.20 -1.38
N VAL A 46 -23.56 17.97 -0.22
CA VAL A 46 -23.84 18.69 1.02
C VAL A 46 -22.52 19.23 1.60
N SER A 47 -22.61 20.40 2.25
CA SER A 47 -21.46 20.97 2.94
C SER A 47 -21.35 20.37 4.33
N LYS A 48 -20.21 19.70 4.63
CA LYS A 48 -19.91 19.18 5.98
C LYS A 48 -18.61 19.79 6.49
N GLN A 49 -18.57 20.05 7.79
CA GLN A 49 -17.32 20.42 8.46
C GLN A 49 -16.49 19.17 8.67
N LEU A 50 -15.35 19.09 8.02
CA LEU A 50 -14.45 17.95 8.06
C LEU A 50 -13.01 18.40 8.30
N LYS A 51 -12.26 17.53 8.96
CA LYS A 51 -10.82 17.66 9.09
C LYS A 51 -10.18 16.57 8.23
N LEU A 52 -9.47 16.93 7.15
CA LEU A 52 -8.92 15.95 6.18
C LEU A 52 -8.05 14.90 6.86
N SER A 53 -7.33 15.25 7.94
CA SER A 53 -6.57 14.29 8.74
C SER A 53 -7.40 13.16 9.35
N GLU A 54 -8.69 13.39 9.57
CA GLU A 54 -9.65 12.42 10.12
C GLU A 54 -10.43 11.66 9.04
N SER A 55 -10.09 11.88 7.77
CA SER A 55 -10.67 11.09 6.66
C SER A 55 -10.32 9.62 6.82
N SER A 56 -11.36 8.78 6.74
CA SER A 56 -11.23 7.33 6.90
C SER A 56 -10.54 6.69 5.71
N LEU A 57 -9.68 5.70 5.99
CA LEU A 57 -9.16 4.81 4.96
C LEU A 57 -10.14 3.64 4.76
N PRO A 58 -10.61 3.38 3.53
CA PRO A 58 -11.65 2.37 3.27
C PRO A 58 -11.16 0.94 3.50
N ALA A 59 -9.85 0.68 3.33
CA ALA A 59 -9.22 -0.59 3.63
C ALA A 59 -8.29 -0.49 4.84
N ASN A 60 -8.08 -1.61 5.54
CA ASN A 60 -7.06 -1.67 6.59
C ASN A 60 -5.66 -1.64 5.95
N PRO A 61 -4.87 -0.55 6.14
CA PRO A 61 -3.58 -0.39 5.48
C PRO A 61 -2.51 -1.37 5.97
N PHE A 62 -2.72 -2.03 7.11
CA PHE A 62 -1.80 -3.01 7.68
C PHE A 62 -2.09 -4.45 7.25
N ASN A 63 -3.14 -4.68 6.47
CA ASN A 63 -3.46 -6.02 6.00
C ASN A 63 -2.71 -6.34 4.71
N GLY A 64 -1.99 -7.46 4.71
CA GLY A 64 -1.31 -7.99 3.52
C GLY A 64 -2.25 -8.85 2.70
N TYR A 65 -3.08 -8.25 1.87
CA TYR A 65 -4.00 -8.96 0.97
C TYR A 65 -3.25 -9.77 -0.09
N ILE A 66 -3.78 -10.93 -0.45
CA ILE A 66 -3.28 -11.72 -1.57
C ILE A 66 -3.63 -11.02 -2.88
N GLN A 67 -4.87 -10.61 -3.04
CA GLN A 67 -5.30 -9.81 -4.19
C GLN A 67 -5.22 -8.32 -3.87
N ASP A 68 -4.70 -7.54 -4.81
CA ASP A 68 -4.77 -6.09 -4.72
C ASP A 68 -6.13 -5.61 -5.23
N CYS A 69 -6.73 -4.74 -4.47
CA CYS A 69 -7.94 -4.06 -4.85
C CYS A 69 -7.88 -2.64 -4.30
N HIS A 70 -8.00 -1.66 -5.19
CA HIS A 70 -7.87 -0.26 -4.84
C HIS A 70 -9.03 0.17 -3.94
N ASP A 71 -8.72 0.42 -2.67
CA ASP A 71 -9.66 0.89 -1.66
C ASP A 71 -10.88 -0.01 -1.41
N CYS A 72 -10.78 -1.31 -1.75
CA CYS A 72 -11.84 -2.27 -1.48
C CYS A 72 -11.93 -2.63 0.00
N GLU A 73 -13.16 -2.78 0.47
CA GLU A 73 -13.45 -3.39 1.76
C GLU A 73 -13.41 -4.91 1.66
N HIS A 74 -12.39 -5.53 2.26
CA HIS A 74 -12.25 -6.99 2.29
C HIS A 74 -12.78 -7.64 3.57
N ALA A 75 -13.13 -6.85 4.58
CA ALA A 75 -13.63 -7.36 5.84
C ALA A 75 -14.84 -6.57 6.34
N LYS A 76 -15.88 -7.30 6.77
CA LYS A 76 -17.09 -6.71 7.37
C LYS A 76 -16.82 -6.06 8.73
N LYS A 77 -15.78 -6.53 9.45
CA LYS A 77 -15.33 -5.98 10.75
C LYS A 77 -13.89 -5.60 10.62
N ARG A 78 -13.60 -4.32 10.73
CA ARG A 78 -12.24 -3.78 10.68
C ARG A 78 -12.07 -2.69 11.72
N THR A 79 -10.85 -2.46 12.16
CA THR A 79 -10.49 -1.24 12.87
C THR A 79 -10.41 -0.13 11.82
N PRO A 80 -11.25 0.89 11.89
CA PRO A 80 -11.16 2.03 10.97
C PRO A 80 -9.88 2.82 11.29
N TYR A 81 -9.09 3.12 10.25
CA TYR A 81 -7.97 4.05 10.36
C TYR A 81 -8.34 5.34 9.66
N THR A 82 -8.01 6.46 10.29
CA THR A 82 -7.96 7.76 9.63
C THR A 82 -6.55 8.02 9.13
N LYS A 83 -6.35 9.02 8.25
CA LYS A 83 -5.02 9.36 7.75
C LYS A 83 -4.04 9.64 8.89
N ILE A 84 -4.45 10.39 9.92
CA ILE A 84 -3.58 10.70 11.07
C ILE A 84 -3.34 9.46 11.95
N SER A 85 -4.34 8.66 12.26
CA SER A 85 -4.17 7.46 13.09
C SER A 85 -3.32 6.39 12.39
N PHE A 86 -3.38 6.31 11.07
CA PHE A 86 -2.49 5.47 10.27
C PHE A 86 -1.02 5.88 10.45
N LEU A 87 -0.68 7.16 10.29
CA LEU A 87 0.68 7.66 10.49
C LEU A 87 1.19 7.42 11.91
N GLN A 88 0.35 7.67 12.92
CA GLN A 88 0.70 7.41 14.32
C GLN A 88 0.98 5.93 14.57
N LYS A 89 0.19 5.03 13.96
CA LYS A 89 0.40 3.59 14.11
C LYS A 89 1.65 3.10 13.38
N VAL A 90 1.98 3.66 12.21
CA VAL A 90 3.25 3.39 11.53
C VAL A 90 4.42 3.79 12.42
N LYS A 91 4.39 4.99 13.01
CA LYS A 91 5.44 5.45 13.92
C LYS A 91 5.58 4.56 15.15
N GLU A 92 4.48 4.17 15.79
CA GLU A 92 4.50 3.23 16.93
C GLU A 92 5.23 1.91 16.56
N MET A 93 4.94 1.37 15.38
CA MET A 93 5.56 0.12 14.92
C MET A 93 7.06 0.30 14.63
N GLU A 94 7.47 1.43 14.07
CA GLU A 94 8.90 1.72 13.86
C GLU A 94 9.64 1.84 15.18
N GLU A 95 9.06 2.51 16.17
CA GLU A 95 9.65 2.64 17.51
C GLU A 95 9.80 1.26 18.19
N LYS A 96 8.81 0.37 18.03
CA LYS A 96 8.89 -1.01 18.51
C LYS A 96 9.98 -1.81 17.79
N LEU A 97 10.03 -1.68 16.47
CA LEU A 97 11.05 -2.34 15.65
C LEU A 97 12.47 -1.89 16.06
N ALA A 98 12.66 -0.59 16.28
CA ALA A 98 13.93 -0.02 16.74
C ALA A 98 14.38 -0.54 18.12
N LYS A 99 13.41 -0.92 18.97
CA LYS A 99 13.67 -1.55 20.30
C LYS A 99 13.85 -3.06 20.21
N GLY A 100 13.73 -3.69 19.04
CA GLY A 100 13.79 -5.13 18.87
C GLY A 100 12.52 -5.87 19.30
N GLU A 101 11.40 -5.17 19.49
CA GLU A 101 10.14 -5.75 19.94
C GLU A 101 9.39 -6.39 18.77
N ASP A 102 9.02 -7.66 18.91
CA ASP A 102 8.23 -8.41 17.92
C ASP A 102 8.63 -8.12 16.47
N MET A 103 9.90 -8.34 16.16
CA MET A 103 10.56 -7.93 14.91
C MET A 103 9.81 -8.39 13.66
N TYR A 104 9.33 -9.64 13.66
CA TYR A 104 8.61 -10.20 12.53
C TYR A 104 7.30 -9.43 12.25
N ASN A 105 6.43 -9.34 13.28
CA ASN A 105 5.10 -8.77 13.07
C ASN A 105 5.17 -7.25 12.81
N ASN A 106 5.99 -6.50 13.55
CA ASN A 106 6.11 -5.07 13.32
C ASN A 106 6.69 -4.78 11.92
N ALA A 107 7.71 -5.52 11.48
CA ALA A 107 8.25 -5.34 10.14
C ALA A 107 7.25 -5.77 9.04
N LEU A 108 6.53 -6.88 9.21
CA LEU A 108 5.48 -7.30 8.28
C LEU A 108 4.39 -6.22 8.14
N LEU A 109 3.90 -5.67 9.25
CA LEU A 109 2.85 -4.66 9.26
C LEU A 109 3.33 -3.33 8.66
N LEU A 110 4.58 -2.94 8.90
CA LEU A 110 5.20 -1.78 8.25
C LEU A 110 5.32 -2.00 6.74
N GLY A 111 5.79 -3.17 6.30
CA GLY A 111 5.82 -3.53 4.88
C GLY A 111 4.44 -3.43 4.24
N ASN A 112 3.40 -3.94 4.91
CA ASN A 112 2.02 -3.83 4.46
C ASN A 112 1.54 -2.37 4.40
N ALA A 113 1.88 -1.54 5.38
CA ALA A 113 1.51 -0.13 5.42
C ALA A 113 2.04 0.65 4.22
N PHE A 114 3.35 0.56 3.95
CA PHE A 114 3.97 1.22 2.79
C PHE A 114 3.50 0.63 1.46
N TYR A 115 3.25 -0.68 1.40
CA TYR A 115 2.67 -1.32 0.23
C TYR A 115 1.25 -0.82 -0.03
N SER A 116 0.39 -0.85 1.00
CA SER A 116 -1.03 -0.49 0.88
C SER A 116 -1.24 0.98 0.53
N ALA A 117 -0.39 1.88 1.03
CA ALA A 117 -0.42 3.29 0.69
C ALA A 117 0.22 3.61 -0.68
N SER A 118 0.81 2.63 -1.39
CA SER A 118 1.38 2.85 -2.72
C SER A 118 0.32 2.86 -3.82
N TYR A 119 0.74 3.20 -5.04
CA TYR A 119 -0.11 3.12 -6.24
C TYR A 119 -0.70 1.72 -6.47
N PHE A 120 0.00 0.67 -6.06
CA PHE A 120 -0.43 -0.72 -6.23
C PHE A 120 -1.26 -1.26 -5.07
N GLY A 121 -1.39 -0.49 -4.00
CA GLY A 121 -2.00 -0.96 -2.76
C GLY A 121 -3.49 -0.74 -2.63
N ASN A 122 -4.02 -1.11 -1.47
CA ASN A 122 -5.44 -1.12 -1.17
C ASN A 122 -5.91 0.11 -0.37
N SER A 123 -5.02 1.05 -0.07
CA SER A 123 -5.32 2.25 0.71
C SER A 123 -4.86 3.52 -0.02
N ARG A 124 -5.21 3.63 -1.29
CA ARG A 124 -4.89 4.79 -2.13
C ARG A 124 -5.51 6.07 -1.61
N ALA A 125 -6.66 5.98 -0.93
CA ALA A 125 -7.31 7.11 -0.29
C ALA A 125 -6.37 7.88 0.67
N PHE A 126 -5.28 7.24 1.15
CA PHE A 126 -4.27 7.93 1.96
C PHE A 126 -3.64 9.11 1.21
N TYR A 127 -3.30 8.93 -0.07
CA TYR A 127 -2.65 9.99 -0.86
C TYR A 127 -3.61 10.81 -1.73
N TYR A 128 -4.91 10.49 -1.75
CA TYR A 128 -5.88 11.28 -2.49
C TYR A 128 -5.92 12.71 -1.94
N ASN A 129 -5.57 13.65 -2.79
CA ASN A 129 -5.47 15.07 -2.48
C ASN A 129 -5.48 15.85 -3.79
N ASP A 130 -6.17 16.97 -3.85
CA ASP A 130 -6.31 17.76 -5.09
C ASP A 130 -4.98 18.30 -5.63
N ILE A 131 -3.97 18.45 -4.77
CA ILE A 131 -2.62 18.88 -5.16
C ILE A 131 -1.80 17.72 -5.74
N LEU A 132 -1.92 16.52 -5.17
CA LEU A 132 -1.16 15.35 -5.57
C LEU A 132 -1.79 14.63 -6.77
N GLY A 133 -3.09 14.71 -6.90
CA GLY A 133 -3.91 14.02 -7.88
C GLY A 133 -4.69 12.85 -7.29
N GLU A 134 -5.76 12.50 -7.98
CA GLU A 134 -6.63 11.39 -7.61
C GLU A 134 -6.12 10.04 -8.14
N ALA A 135 -6.83 9.02 -7.77
CA ALA A 135 -6.56 7.59 -7.86
C ALA A 135 -6.14 6.99 -9.20
N GLY A 136 -6.09 7.73 -10.26
CA GLY A 136 -5.74 7.21 -11.58
C GLY A 136 -4.45 7.82 -12.11
N GLY A 137 -3.62 7.03 -12.78
CA GLY A 137 -2.38 7.52 -13.41
C GLY A 137 -2.59 8.70 -14.38
N PHE A 138 -3.83 8.98 -14.79
CA PHE A 138 -4.20 10.13 -15.61
C PHE A 138 -4.16 11.47 -14.87
N PHE A 139 -4.33 11.47 -13.56
CA PHE A 139 -4.50 12.68 -12.76
C PHE A 139 -3.29 12.97 -11.85
N VAL A 140 -2.34 12.05 -11.79
CA VAL A 140 -1.11 12.21 -11.00
C VAL A 140 0.02 12.65 -11.91
N ASN A 141 0.70 13.75 -11.59
CA ASN A 141 1.86 14.18 -12.37
C ASN A 141 3.02 13.18 -12.27
N ALA A 142 3.94 13.20 -13.24
CA ALA A 142 5.03 12.23 -13.36
C ALA A 142 5.93 12.17 -12.11
N GLN A 143 6.17 13.30 -11.45
CA GLN A 143 6.99 13.34 -10.22
C GLN A 143 6.28 12.64 -9.05
N ASN A 144 5.00 12.92 -8.86
CA ASN A 144 4.20 12.26 -7.81
C ASN A 144 4.04 10.78 -8.12
N MET A 145 3.85 10.43 -9.40
CA MET A 145 3.75 9.04 -9.82
C MET A 145 5.00 8.23 -9.46
N THR A 146 6.19 8.77 -9.69
CA THR A 146 7.46 8.13 -9.30
C THR A 146 7.50 7.84 -7.79
N MET A 147 7.03 8.77 -6.96
CA MET A 147 6.94 8.60 -5.52
C MET A 147 5.96 7.50 -5.13
N LEU A 148 4.77 7.48 -5.72
CA LEU A 148 3.70 6.52 -5.41
C LEU A 148 4.01 5.09 -5.89
N LEU A 149 4.82 4.95 -6.95
CA LEU A 149 5.26 3.67 -7.51
C LEU A 149 6.41 3.03 -6.73
N ASN A 150 7.08 3.78 -5.84
CA ASN A 150 8.29 3.35 -5.17
C ASN A 150 8.00 2.25 -4.14
N MET A 151 8.60 1.07 -4.32
CA MET A 151 8.45 -0.08 -3.42
C MET A 151 9.58 -0.21 -2.38
N THR A 152 10.52 0.73 -2.33
CA THR A 152 11.74 0.61 -1.51
C THR A 152 11.43 0.40 -0.03
N HIS A 153 10.51 1.19 0.55
CA HIS A 153 10.14 1.07 1.96
C HIS A 153 9.43 -0.25 2.26
N ALA A 154 8.45 -0.63 1.44
CA ALA A 154 7.76 -1.91 1.59
C ALA A 154 8.75 -3.08 1.51
N LYS A 155 9.66 -3.06 0.54
CA LYS A 155 10.71 -4.08 0.36
C LYS A 155 11.63 -4.17 1.56
N LYS A 156 12.14 -3.03 2.06
CA LYS A 156 13.00 -2.94 3.26
C LYS A 156 12.36 -3.68 4.44
N TYR A 157 11.12 -3.35 4.75
CA TYR A 157 10.45 -3.95 5.91
C TYR A 157 10.10 -5.42 5.70
N TYR A 158 9.68 -5.83 4.51
CA TYR A 158 9.49 -7.26 4.23
C TYR A 158 10.79 -8.07 4.32
N GLN A 159 11.94 -7.49 3.94
CA GLN A 159 13.24 -8.14 4.13
C GLN A 159 13.63 -8.27 5.61
N ILE A 160 13.31 -7.28 6.45
CA ILE A 160 13.50 -7.39 7.89
C ILE A 160 12.60 -8.50 8.44
N ALA A 161 11.32 -8.54 8.06
CA ALA A 161 10.40 -9.61 8.48
C ALA A 161 10.90 -10.99 8.02
N GLN A 162 11.46 -11.10 6.81
CA GLN A 162 12.06 -12.34 6.30
C GLN A 162 13.18 -12.87 7.20
N GLN A 163 14.05 -11.98 7.66
CA GLN A 163 15.16 -12.34 8.56
C GLN A 163 14.68 -12.85 9.92
N HIS A 164 13.50 -12.44 10.37
CA HIS A 164 12.92 -12.81 11.66
C HIS A 164 11.76 -13.81 11.59
N ALA A 165 11.49 -14.36 10.40
CA ALA A 165 10.47 -15.39 10.21
C ALA A 165 10.90 -16.71 10.86
N SER A 166 10.17 -17.18 11.87
CA SER A 166 10.48 -18.39 12.63
C SER A 166 9.72 -19.64 12.16
N THR A 167 8.56 -19.47 11.52
CA THR A 167 7.71 -20.57 11.03
C THR A 167 7.63 -20.58 9.50
N ASP A 168 7.32 -21.73 8.92
CA ASP A 168 7.14 -21.85 7.47
C ASP A 168 5.93 -21.06 6.97
N GLU A 169 4.90 -20.91 7.78
CA GLU A 169 3.74 -20.05 7.49
C GLU A 169 4.17 -18.58 7.34
N GLN A 170 5.02 -18.08 8.23
CA GLN A 170 5.60 -16.75 8.15
C GLN A 170 6.50 -16.59 6.92
N ARG A 171 7.35 -17.58 6.64
CA ARG A 171 8.23 -17.58 5.45
C ARG A 171 7.44 -17.59 4.16
N ALA A 172 6.40 -18.42 4.08
CA ALA A 172 5.49 -18.45 2.92
C ALA A 172 4.82 -17.09 2.69
N LYS A 173 4.33 -16.45 3.75
CA LYS A 173 3.69 -15.13 3.67
C LYS A 173 4.65 -14.06 3.16
N ILE A 174 5.85 -13.98 3.73
CA ILE A 174 6.85 -12.98 3.29
C ILE A 174 7.32 -13.24 1.87
N ALA A 175 7.52 -14.50 1.48
CA ALA A 175 7.89 -14.85 0.12
C ALA A 175 6.87 -14.32 -0.90
N TYR A 176 5.59 -14.44 -0.61
CA TYR A 176 4.54 -13.89 -1.46
C TYR A 176 4.52 -12.37 -1.49
N MET A 177 4.69 -11.70 -0.34
CA MET A 177 4.74 -10.23 -0.29
C MET A 177 5.92 -9.68 -1.09
N LEU A 178 7.07 -10.34 -1.03
CA LEU A 178 8.23 -9.99 -1.85
C LEU A 178 7.98 -10.25 -3.34
N ALA A 179 7.27 -11.32 -3.72
CA ALA A 179 6.85 -11.55 -5.11
C ALA A 179 5.93 -10.43 -5.63
N LYS A 180 5.04 -9.89 -4.78
CA LYS A 180 4.21 -8.74 -5.14
C LYS A 180 5.06 -7.48 -5.38
N VAL A 181 6.10 -7.26 -4.57
CA VAL A 181 7.06 -6.18 -4.79
C VAL A 181 7.81 -6.36 -6.12
N GLU A 182 8.33 -7.57 -6.40
CA GLU A 182 9.00 -7.88 -7.68
C GLU A 182 8.09 -7.62 -8.87
N ARG A 183 6.81 -8.00 -8.79
CA ARG A 183 5.80 -7.69 -9.81
C ARG A 183 5.66 -6.18 -10.03
N ASN A 184 5.56 -5.41 -8.97
CA ASN A 184 5.37 -3.97 -9.05
C ASN A 184 6.63 -3.27 -9.58
N GLU A 185 7.83 -3.70 -9.17
CA GLU A 185 9.10 -3.23 -9.74
C GLU A 185 9.19 -3.55 -11.24
N PHE A 186 8.72 -4.73 -11.67
CA PHE A 186 8.61 -5.07 -13.08
C PHE A 186 7.65 -4.11 -13.82
N TYR A 187 6.46 -3.85 -13.27
CA TYR A 187 5.51 -2.91 -13.86
C TYR A 187 6.08 -1.50 -13.95
N ASN A 188 6.78 -1.04 -12.92
CA ASN A 188 7.44 0.27 -12.93
C ASN A 188 8.42 0.39 -14.10
N LYS A 189 9.23 -0.65 -14.32
CA LYS A 189 10.19 -0.68 -15.43
C LYS A 189 9.53 -0.75 -16.80
N GLN A 190 8.45 -1.53 -16.94
CA GLN A 190 7.83 -1.77 -18.23
C GLN A 190 6.82 -0.70 -18.65
N TYR A 191 6.03 -0.20 -17.71
CA TYR A 191 4.84 0.62 -18.02
C TYR A 191 4.93 2.05 -17.51
N TYR A 192 5.74 2.32 -16.48
CA TYR A 192 5.83 3.63 -15.83
C TYR A 192 7.21 4.27 -15.92
N SER A 193 8.17 3.70 -16.66
CA SER A 193 9.46 4.34 -16.93
C SER A 193 9.26 5.60 -17.79
N GLU A 194 10.19 6.56 -17.69
CA GLU A 194 10.11 7.87 -18.36
C GLU A 194 9.53 7.82 -19.77
N GLY A 195 8.48 8.60 -20.02
CA GLY A 195 7.80 8.72 -21.31
C GLY A 195 6.83 7.59 -21.65
N LYS A 196 6.62 6.59 -20.80
CA LYS A 196 5.78 5.43 -21.10
C LYS A 196 4.47 5.35 -20.29
N ILE A 197 3.96 6.46 -19.79
CA ILE A 197 2.74 6.45 -18.95
C ILE A 197 1.52 5.83 -19.69
N TYR A 198 1.57 5.69 -21.03
CA TYR A 198 0.44 5.24 -21.85
C TYR A 198 0.84 4.33 -23.05
N GLY A 199 2.00 3.70 -23.04
CA GLY A 199 2.54 3.15 -24.29
C GLY A 199 2.38 1.65 -24.52
N VAL A 200 2.09 0.84 -23.52
CA VAL A 200 2.06 -0.63 -23.70
C VAL A 200 0.93 -1.24 -22.88
N SER A 201 0.04 -1.96 -23.56
CA SER A 201 -0.98 -2.75 -22.89
C SER A 201 -0.28 -3.79 -21.99
N PRO A 202 -0.67 -3.89 -20.69
CA PRO A 202 -0.14 -4.92 -19.80
C PRO A 202 -0.32 -6.35 -20.34
N TRP A 203 -1.16 -6.53 -21.31
CA TRP A 203 -1.53 -7.81 -21.93
C TRP A 203 -0.62 -8.21 -23.09
N GLU A 204 0.20 -7.29 -23.62
CA GLU A 204 1.05 -7.53 -24.79
C GLU A 204 2.44 -8.07 -24.46
N ASN A 205 2.88 -7.96 -23.21
CA ASN A 205 4.19 -8.48 -22.78
C ASN A 205 4.03 -9.71 -21.90
N GLU A 206 4.78 -10.75 -22.22
CA GLU A 206 4.87 -11.91 -21.35
C GLU A 206 5.52 -11.50 -20.02
N ILE A 207 4.75 -11.59 -18.93
CA ILE A 207 5.25 -11.28 -17.60
C ILE A 207 6.09 -12.46 -17.13
N ALA A 208 7.37 -12.23 -16.89
CA ALA A 208 8.32 -13.25 -16.46
C ALA A 208 8.14 -13.67 -14.98
N PHE A 209 6.88 -13.88 -14.54
CA PHE A 209 6.55 -14.19 -13.15
C PHE A 209 7.14 -15.52 -12.65
N LYS A 210 7.50 -16.43 -13.55
CA LYS A 210 8.17 -17.69 -13.24
C LYS A 210 9.56 -17.47 -12.63
N ASP A 211 10.20 -16.35 -12.93
CA ASP A 211 11.54 -16.01 -12.47
C ASP A 211 11.57 -15.22 -11.18
N TRP A 212 10.42 -14.75 -10.69
CA TRP A 212 10.36 -14.00 -9.44
C TRP A 212 10.84 -14.83 -8.25
N GLN A 213 11.79 -14.28 -7.52
CA GLN A 213 12.43 -14.97 -6.40
C GLN A 213 11.44 -15.28 -5.28
N GLY A 214 10.50 -14.37 -5.02
CA GLY A 214 9.43 -14.59 -4.04
C GLY A 214 8.56 -15.80 -4.39
N PHE A 215 8.25 -16.04 -5.67
CA PHE A 215 7.52 -17.25 -6.09
C PHE A 215 8.37 -18.52 -5.99
N LYS A 216 9.65 -18.45 -6.31
CA LYS A 216 10.58 -19.58 -6.12
C LYS A 216 10.68 -19.95 -4.64
N GLU A 217 10.78 -18.95 -3.77
CA GLU A 217 10.83 -19.16 -2.33
C GLU A 217 9.52 -19.74 -1.79
N LEU A 218 8.36 -19.18 -2.18
CA LEU A 218 7.05 -19.66 -1.76
C LEU A 218 6.83 -21.15 -2.09
N ARG A 219 7.33 -21.62 -3.21
CA ARG A 219 7.23 -23.05 -3.61
C ARG A 219 7.90 -24.04 -2.64
N LYS A 220 8.76 -23.57 -1.74
CA LYS A 220 9.39 -24.41 -0.71
C LYS A 220 8.43 -24.76 0.44
N TYR A 221 7.29 -24.09 0.54
CA TYR A 221 6.35 -24.22 1.66
C TYR A 221 4.94 -24.70 1.26
N PRO A 222 4.82 -25.79 0.44
CA PRO A 222 3.52 -26.22 -0.12
C PRO A 222 2.55 -26.76 0.95
N HIS A 223 3.05 -27.13 2.11
CA HIS A 223 2.28 -27.63 3.24
C HIS A 223 1.56 -26.53 4.04
N THR A 224 1.96 -25.27 3.89
CA THR A 224 1.39 -24.14 4.63
C THR A 224 -0.02 -23.76 4.15
N GLN A 225 -0.82 -23.22 5.07
CA GLN A 225 -2.15 -22.73 4.72
C GLN A 225 -2.05 -21.51 3.78
N TYR A 226 -1.10 -20.62 4.04
CA TYR A 226 -0.90 -19.44 3.21
C TYR A 226 -0.57 -19.79 1.75
N TYR A 227 0.25 -20.82 1.51
CA TYR A 227 0.52 -21.31 0.16
C TYR A 227 -0.75 -21.74 -0.57
N LYS A 228 -1.63 -22.50 0.12
CA LYS A 228 -2.92 -22.96 -0.42
C LYS A 228 -3.84 -21.80 -0.75
N ASP A 229 -3.87 -20.78 0.12
CA ASP A 229 -4.65 -19.57 -0.09
C ASP A 229 -4.13 -18.78 -1.30
N VAL A 230 -2.80 -18.66 -1.46
CA VAL A 230 -2.20 -18.01 -2.63
C VAL A 230 -2.53 -18.76 -3.92
N ILE A 231 -2.49 -20.09 -3.95
CA ILE A 231 -2.93 -20.88 -5.13
C ILE A 231 -4.38 -20.58 -5.47
N ARG A 232 -5.25 -20.51 -4.46
CA ARG A 232 -6.68 -20.21 -4.68
C ARG A 232 -6.90 -18.82 -5.24
N GLU A 233 -6.17 -17.82 -4.78
CA GLU A 233 -6.47 -16.41 -5.02
C GLU A 233 -5.57 -15.74 -6.05
N CYS A 234 -4.35 -16.24 -6.29
CA CYS A 234 -3.38 -15.65 -7.19
C CYS A 234 -3.22 -16.43 -8.50
N GLY A 235 -3.77 -15.88 -9.59
CA GLY A 235 -3.69 -16.51 -10.93
C GLY A 235 -2.26 -16.66 -11.46
N TYR A 236 -1.36 -15.72 -11.16
CA TYR A 236 0.05 -15.81 -11.55
C TYR A 236 0.75 -16.99 -10.88
N PHE A 237 0.55 -17.16 -9.58
CA PHE A 237 1.19 -18.25 -8.85
C PHE A 237 0.63 -19.60 -9.26
N ARG A 238 -0.67 -19.72 -9.53
CA ARG A 238 -1.26 -20.94 -10.12
C ARG A 238 -0.56 -21.36 -11.41
N LYS A 239 -0.30 -20.41 -12.31
CA LYS A 239 0.43 -20.70 -13.56
C LYS A 239 1.87 -21.16 -13.30
N VAL A 240 2.55 -20.62 -12.29
CA VAL A 240 3.91 -21.03 -11.90
C VAL A 240 3.95 -22.46 -11.38
N THR A 241 2.93 -22.87 -10.64
CA THR A 241 2.85 -24.22 -10.03
C THR A 241 2.29 -25.28 -10.98
N GLY A 242 1.80 -24.90 -12.16
CA GLY A 242 1.15 -25.81 -13.10
C GLY A 242 -0.28 -26.22 -12.69
N ASN A 243 -0.82 -25.62 -11.64
CA ASN A 243 -2.21 -25.84 -11.23
C ASN A 243 -3.14 -25.06 -12.19
N LYS A 244 -4.12 -25.74 -12.76
CA LYS A 244 -5.15 -25.15 -13.63
C LYS A 244 -6.29 -24.53 -12.80
#